data_21c2c2ab44c5d88710940a8d3cc9d874
#
_entry.id   21c2c2ab44c5d88710940a8d3cc9d874
#
_cell.length_a   1.000
_cell.length_b   1.000
_cell.length_c   1.000
_cell.angle_alpha   90.00
_cell.angle_beta   90.00
_cell.angle_gamma   90.00
#
_symmetry.space_group_name_H-M   'P 1'
#
loop_
_entity.id
_entity.type
_entity.pdbx_description
1 polymer ?
#
loop_
_entity_poly.entity_id
_entity_poly.type
_entity_poly.pdbx_seq_one_letter_code
_entity_poly.pdbx_strand_id
1 'polypeptide(L)'
;MKTNMSKFIAAGFAVAGLGVMGAADARDQVRVVGSSTVFPYSQAVAESFANKTGSSPVVESTGTGGGMKIFCQGIGEAHADATGASRAMKPSEYKDCVANGVTDITEALIGYDGLSIAISREAKGNWSLTEEEIFKALAAEVPTNKNGNVTWQANPYQTWSQINPSLPNVEIIAYGPPPTSGTRDAFVELAMHDGCKEITGDAGYDEDKCSRMRQDGPFVEAGENDNLIVQRLEADPNAIGIFGYSFLFENMDKLKAIPVNGVEPNAETIASFEYDIARPIFIYFKNAHRGVIPGFNDFVIEYVSDDSLARGGYNNERGLTVLPEARLKEVQENVVAGKKFSM
;
A
#
# COMPACT_ATOMS: atom_id res chain seq x y z
N MET A 1 3.16 91.79 -31.80
CA MET A 1 3.68 91.04 -30.66
C MET A 1 3.98 89.65 -31.07
N LYS A 2 5.19 89.16 -31.05
CA LYS A 2 5.72 87.95 -31.66
C LYS A 2 5.62 86.83 -30.65
N THR A 3 4.99 85.74 -31.06
CA THR A 3 4.91 84.50 -30.34
C THR A 3 5.77 83.46 -31.06
N ASN A 4 6.83 83.00 -30.36
CA ASN A 4 7.75 81.94 -30.82
C ASN A 4 7.13 80.57 -30.58
N MET A 5 7.16 79.74 -31.58
CA MET A 5 6.71 78.36 -31.57
C MET A 5 7.93 77.44 -31.50
N SER A 6 8.17 76.86 -30.34
CA SER A 6 9.22 75.86 -30.12
C SER A 6 8.78 74.50 -30.64
N LYS A 7 9.56 73.91 -31.51
CA LYS A 7 9.43 72.53 -32.00
C LYS A 7 10.03 71.58 -30.99
N PHE A 8 9.21 70.69 -30.41
CA PHE A 8 9.69 69.53 -29.66
C PHE A 8 9.89 68.34 -30.62
N ILE A 9 11.12 67.86 -30.70
CA ILE A 9 11.48 66.60 -31.38
C ILE A 9 11.27 65.49 -30.36
N ALA A 10 10.34 64.59 -30.63
CA ALA A 10 10.14 63.37 -29.84
C ALA A 10 11.11 62.28 -30.35
N ALA A 11 12.12 61.99 -29.59
CA ALA A 11 12.98 60.82 -29.81
C ALA A 11 12.28 59.55 -29.25
N GLY A 12 11.85 58.68 -30.14
CA GLY A 12 11.30 57.38 -29.77
C GLY A 12 12.41 56.43 -29.30
N PHE A 13 12.39 56.07 -28.01
CA PHE A 13 13.18 54.97 -27.49
C PHE A 13 12.44 53.68 -27.79
N ALA A 14 12.95 52.87 -28.72
CA ALA A 14 12.55 51.46 -28.90
C ALA A 14 13.19 50.65 -27.76
N VAL A 15 12.42 50.31 -26.74
CA VAL A 15 12.82 49.31 -25.74
C VAL A 15 12.63 47.95 -26.37
N ALA A 16 13.73 47.34 -26.79
CA ALA A 16 13.79 45.92 -27.15
C ALA A 16 13.58 45.10 -25.84
N GLY A 17 12.37 44.62 -25.62
CA GLY A 17 12.07 43.72 -24.56
C GLY A 17 12.79 42.37 -24.82
N LEU A 18 13.93 42.17 -24.21
CA LEU A 18 14.53 40.83 -24.00
C LEU A 18 13.54 40.04 -23.13
N GLY A 19 12.71 39.19 -23.75
CA GLY A 19 11.96 38.18 -23.06
C GLY A 19 12.92 37.25 -22.38
N VAL A 20 13.08 37.39 -21.06
CA VAL A 20 13.65 36.33 -20.24
C VAL A 20 12.70 35.16 -20.36
N MET A 21 12.97 34.23 -21.27
CA MET A 21 12.42 32.88 -21.19
C MET A 21 12.95 32.33 -19.87
N GLY A 22 12.14 32.37 -18.81
CA GLY A 22 12.40 31.64 -17.60
C GLY A 22 12.59 30.17 -18.03
N ALA A 23 13.81 29.68 -17.88
CA ALA A 23 14.03 28.25 -17.88
C ALA A 23 13.04 27.71 -16.83
N ALA A 24 12.06 26.94 -17.24
CA ALA A 24 11.33 26.13 -16.29
C ALA A 24 12.43 25.32 -15.57
N ASP A 25 12.58 25.54 -14.27
CA ASP A 25 13.50 24.71 -13.48
C ASP A 25 13.09 23.25 -13.72
N ALA A 26 13.96 22.53 -14.42
CA ALA A 26 13.77 21.12 -14.63
C ALA A 26 13.64 20.47 -13.26
N ARG A 27 12.59 19.70 -13.03
CA ARG A 27 12.42 18.98 -11.76
C ARG A 27 13.64 18.07 -11.56
N ASP A 28 14.36 18.27 -10.48
CA ASP A 28 15.57 17.53 -10.10
C ASP A 28 15.30 16.37 -9.12
N GLN A 29 14.01 16.14 -8.77
CA GLN A 29 13.60 15.14 -7.80
C GLN A 29 12.78 14.03 -8.45
N VAL A 30 13.10 12.79 -8.10
CA VAL A 30 12.28 11.62 -8.43
C VAL A 30 10.94 11.71 -7.71
N ARG A 31 9.86 11.40 -8.41
CA ARG A 31 8.50 11.41 -7.87
C ARG A 31 7.86 10.03 -7.95
N VAL A 32 7.54 9.44 -6.80
CA VAL A 32 6.83 8.16 -6.64
C VAL A 32 5.46 8.42 -6.08
N VAL A 33 4.44 7.81 -6.66
CA VAL A 33 3.04 7.89 -6.18
C VAL A 33 2.51 6.48 -5.95
N GLY A 34 1.35 6.31 -5.34
CA GLY A 34 0.66 5.02 -5.38
C GLY A 34 0.18 4.51 -4.03
N SER A 35 0.21 3.20 -3.91
CA SER A 35 -0.35 2.43 -2.81
C SER A 35 0.15 2.88 -1.44
N SER A 36 -0.77 3.07 -0.49
CA SER A 36 -0.47 3.30 0.93
C SER A 36 0.31 2.15 1.56
N THR A 37 0.07 0.90 1.12
CA THR A 37 0.83 -0.28 1.54
C THR A 37 2.28 -0.24 1.08
N VAL A 38 2.54 0.24 -0.16
CA VAL A 38 3.89 0.32 -0.73
C VAL A 38 4.63 1.59 -0.28
N PHE A 39 3.89 2.59 0.19
CA PHE A 39 4.42 3.87 0.62
C PHE A 39 5.58 3.76 1.63
N PRO A 40 5.48 3.01 2.77
CA PRO A 40 6.58 2.91 3.73
C PRO A 40 7.85 2.29 3.13
N TYR A 41 7.72 1.35 2.21
CA TYR A 41 8.85 0.74 1.51
C TYR A 41 9.50 1.72 0.53
N SER A 42 8.69 2.45 -0.24
CA SER A 42 9.20 3.51 -1.13
C SER A 42 9.87 4.65 -0.36
N GLN A 43 9.36 5.01 0.83
CA GLN A 43 9.99 5.98 1.72
C GLN A 43 11.36 5.51 2.19
N ALA A 44 11.50 4.23 2.58
CA ALA A 44 12.78 3.67 2.99
C ALA A 44 13.82 3.72 1.86
N VAL A 45 13.41 3.41 0.62
CA VAL A 45 14.28 3.54 -0.55
C VAL A 45 14.66 5.00 -0.77
N ALA A 46 13.72 5.94 -0.66
CA ALA A 46 13.97 7.37 -0.82
C ALA A 46 14.95 7.91 0.25
N GLU A 47 14.81 7.47 1.50
CA GLU A 47 15.72 7.81 2.60
C GLU A 47 17.13 7.25 2.35
N SER A 48 17.25 5.97 1.97
CA SER A 48 18.54 5.35 1.65
C SER A 48 19.21 6.07 0.46
N PHE A 49 18.44 6.34 -0.59
CA PHE A 49 18.93 7.05 -1.77
C PHE A 49 19.39 8.47 -1.44
N ALA A 50 18.62 9.22 -0.63
CA ALA A 50 18.99 10.55 -0.20
C ALA A 50 20.27 10.56 0.61
N ASN A 51 20.47 9.59 1.51
CA ASN A 51 21.69 9.44 2.30
C ASN A 51 22.93 9.15 1.42
N LYS A 52 22.75 8.39 0.31
CA LYS A 52 23.84 8.03 -0.61
C LYS A 52 24.18 9.16 -1.60
N THR A 53 23.20 9.95 -2.04
CA THR A 53 23.33 10.86 -3.18
C THR A 53 23.13 12.34 -2.84
N GLY A 54 22.45 12.64 -1.72
CA GLY A 54 22.00 13.99 -1.37
C GLY A 54 20.73 14.44 -2.09
N SER A 55 20.17 13.64 -3.02
CA SER A 55 18.91 13.92 -3.71
C SER A 55 17.75 13.23 -2.99
N SER A 56 16.70 13.97 -2.67
CA SER A 56 15.55 13.47 -1.89
C SER A 56 14.35 13.20 -2.79
N PRO A 57 14.06 11.95 -3.13
CA PRO A 57 12.85 11.60 -3.86
C PRO A 57 11.57 12.00 -3.10
N VAL A 58 10.53 12.39 -3.83
CA VAL A 58 9.20 12.68 -3.27
C VAL A 58 8.34 11.44 -3.39
N VAL A 59 7.79 10.96 -2.28
CA VAL A 59 6.90 9.80 -2.23
C VAL A 59 5.54 10.24 -1.70
N GLU A 60 4.47 9.93 -2.47
CA GLU A 60 3.10 10.34 -2.16
C GLU A 60 2.19 9.10 -2.06
N SER A 61 1.46 8.98 -0.94
CA SER A 61 0.42 7.95 -0.78
C SER A 61 -0.89 8.43 -1.41
N THR A 62 -1.31 7.79 -2.49
CA THR A 62 -2.51 8.16 -3.28
C THR A 62 -3.46 6.97 -3.49
N GLY A 63 -3.16 5.83 -2.87
CA GLY A 63 -3.79 4.55 -3.15
C GLY A 63 -3.36 3.96 -4.51
N THR A 64 -3.51 2.65 -4.70
CA THR A 64 -3.07 1.97 -5.94
C THR A 64 -3.76 2.55 -7.18
N GLY A 65 -5.09 2.68 -7.16
CA GLY A 65 -5.84 3.20 -8.30
C GLY A 65 -5.56 4.68 -8.59
N GLY A 66 -5.42 5.50 -7.54
CA GLY A 66 -5.03 6.91 -7.64
C GLY A 66 -3.64 7.07 -8.24
N GLY A 67 -2.67 6.28 -7.74
CA GLY A 67 -1.31 6.25 -8.25
C GLY A 67 -1.22 5.83 -9.71
N MET A 68 -1.90 4.76 -10.11
CA MET A 68 -1.99 4.32 -11.51
C MET A 68 -2.54 5.43 -12.42
N LYS A 69 -3.60 6.10 -11.98
CA LYS A 69 -4.20 7.22 -12.74
C LYS A 69 -3.21 8.37 -12.91
N ILE A 70 -2.46 8.76 -11.86
CA ILE A 70 -1.46 9.83 -11.92
C ILE A 70 -0.27 9.38 -12.78
N PHE A 71 0.21 8.16 -12.58
CA PHE A 71 1.30 7.58 -13.35
C PHE A 71 1.00 7.53 -14.85
N CYS A 72 -0.21 7.15 -15.24
CA CYS A 72 -0.63 7.03 -16.63
C CYS A 72 -0.99 8.37 -17.32
N GLN A 73 -0.79 9.54 -16.68
CA GLN A 73 -1.14 10.84 -17.29
C GLN A 73 -0.19 11.32 -18.38
N GLY A 74 1.02 10.77 -18.50
CA GLY A 74 1.99 11.16 -19.53
C GLY A 74 3.44 10.88 -19.14
N ILE A 75 4.35 11.33 -19.97
CA ILE A 75 5.82 11.25 -19.80
C ILE A 75 6.41 12.66 -19.67
N GLY A 76 7.63 12.75 -19.12
CA GLY A 76 8.36 14.00 -18.92
C GLY A 76 8.25 14.55 -17.50
N GLU A 77 8.90 15.67 -17.24
CA GLU A 77 9.16 16.23 -15.90
C GLU A 77 7.91 16.58 -15.09
N ALA A 78 6.79 16.87 -15.75
CA ALA A 78 5.53 17.19 -15.09
C ALA A 78 4.82 15.96 -14.48
N HIS A 79 5.24 14.75 -14.83
CA HIS A 79 4.54 13.50 -14.48
C HIS A 79 5.33 12.65 -13.49
N ALA A 80 4.63 11.79 -12.74
CA ALA A 80 5.26 10.84 -11.81
C ALA A 80 6.17 9.84 -12.56
N ASP A 81 7.28 9.46 -11.93
CA ASP A 81 8.29 8.57 -12.51
C ASP A 81 7.99 7.10 -12.23
N ALA A 82 7.43 6.84 -11.04
CA ALA A 82 7.09 5.50 -10.60
C ALA A 82 5.77 5.49 -9.84
N THR A 83 5.14 4.30 -9.77
CA THR A 83 3.96 4.08 -8.95
C THR A 83 4.02 2.74 -8.24
N GLY A 84 3.86 2.77 -6.90
CA GLY A 84 3.69 1.58 -6.07
C GLY A 84 2.27 1.03 -6.15
N ALA A 85 2.11 -0.29 -6.13
CA ALA A 85 0.82 -0.93 -6.25
C ALA A 85 0.73 -2.19 -5.37
N SER A 86 -0.39 -2.36 -4.68
CA SER A 86 -0.71 -3.52 -3.84
C SER A 86 -1.44 -4.64 -4.59
N ARG A 87 -1.48 -4.55 -5.89
CA ARG A 87 -1.95 -5.54 -6.87
C ARG A 87 -1.31 -5.28 -8.23
N ALA A 88 -1.39 -6.26 -9.11
CA ALA A 88 -1.00 -6.04 -10.50
C ALA A 88 -1.82 -4.92 -11.18
N MET A 89 -1.20 -4.24 -12.14
CA MET A 89 -1.87 -3.25 -13.00
C MET A 89 -3.04 -3.90 -13.74
N LYS A 90 -4.19 -3.24 -13.75
CA LYS A 90 -5.38 -3.74 -14.49
C LYS A 90 -5.26 -3.47 -16.00
N PRO A 91 -5.88 -4.29 -16.86
CA PRO A 91 -5.89 -4.02 -18.30
C PRO A 91 -6.43 -2.65 -18.70
N SER A 92 -7.42 -2.13 -17.95
CA SER A 92 -7.95 -0.77 -18.15
C SER A 92 -6.91 0.30 -17.84
N GLU A 93 -6.16 0.15 -16.74
CA GLU A 93 -5.09 1.08 -16.35
C GLU A 93 -3.94 1.09 -17.37
N TYR A 94 -3.53 -0.11 -17.84
CA TYR A 94 -2.54 -0.20 -18.91
C TYR A 94 -3.00 0.47 -20.20
N LYS A 95 -4.26 0.29 -20.58
CA LYS A 95 -4.85 0.95 -21.73
C LYS A 95 -4.83 2.49 -21.61
N ASP A 96 -5.12 3.01 -20.42
CA ASP A 96 -5.05 4.45 -20.13
C ASP A 96 -3.61 4.96 -20.22
N CYS A 97 -2.64 4.21 -19.71
CA CYS A 97 -1.22 4.51 -19.87
C CYS A 97 -0.82 4.64 -21.35
N VAL A 98 -1.17 3.63 -22.16
CA VAL A 98 -0.86 3.59 -23.60
C VAL A 98 -1.52 4.77 -24.34
N ALA A 99 -2.78 5.09 -24.02
CA ALA A 99 -3.51 6.20 -24.63
C ALA A 99 -2.85 7.57 -24.37
N ASN A 100 -2.14 7.70 -23.24
CA ASN A 100 -1.40 8.91 -22.85
C ASN A 100 0.10 8.84 -23.19
N GLY A 101 0.54 7.89 -24.01
CA GLY A 101 1.92 7.77 -24.46
C GLY A 101 2.87 7.09 -23.45
N VAL A 102 2.37 6.62 -22.32
CA VAL A 102 3.16 5.86 -21.34
C VAL A 102 3.18 4.38 -21.76
N THR A 103 4.06 4.06 -22.71
CA THR A 103 4.10 2.73 -23.38
C THR A 103 5.31 1.90 -22.99
N ASP A 104 6.31 2.51 -22.39
CA ASP A 104 7.55 1.86 -21.98
C ASP A 104 7.67 1.87 -20.46
N ILE A 105 7.10 0.82 -19.86
CA ILE A 105 6.96 0.63 -18.41
C ILE A 105 7.75 -0.62 -18.03
N THR A 106 8.49 -0.58 -16.91
CA THR A 106 9.01 -1.78 -16.25
C THR A 106 8.20 -2.06 -15.00
N GLU A 107 7.74 -3.30 -14.86
CA GLU A 107 7.10 -3.83 -13.65
C GLU A 107 8.16 -4.52 -12.77
N ALA A 108 8.11 -4.28 -11.48
CA ALA A 108 8.86 -5.02 -10.49
C ALA A 108 7.93 -5.58 -9.41
N LEU A 109 7.87 -6.88 -9.27
CA LEU A 109 7.35 -7.52 -8.06
C LEU A 109 8.42 -7.33 -6.97
N ILE A 110 8.11 -6.57 -5.91
CA ILE A 110 9.11 -6.24 -4.89
C ILE A 110 9.06 -7.13 -3.66
N GLY A 111 7.97 -7.85 -3.47
CA GLY A 111 7.77 -8.76 -2.34
C GLY A 111 6.30 -9.06 -2.15
N TYR A 112 5.99 -9.59 -0.97
CA TYR A 112 4.62 -9.90 -0.57
C TYR A 112 4.27 -9.14 0.71
N ASP A 113 3.04 -8.72 0.80
CA ASP A 113 2.44 -8.17 2.01
C ASP A 113 1.58 -9.26 2.63
N GLY A 114 2.00 -9.77 3.80
CA GLY A 114 1.24 -10.72 4.59
C GLY A 114 0.74 -10.03 5.85
N LEU A 115 -0.55 -10.14 6.12
CA LEU A 115 -1.18 -9.62 7.33
C LEU A 115 -1.33 -10.73 8.35
N SER A 116 -0.94 -10.47 9.59
CA SER A 116 -1.10 -11.42 10.68
C SER A 116 -2.28 -11.02 11.56
N ILE A 117 -3.06 -12.01 11.96
CA ILE A 117 -3.92 -11.93 13.12
C ILE A 117 -3.20 -12.70 14.23
N ALA A 118 -2.91 -12.01 15.32
CA ALA A 118 -2.09 -12.56 16.38
C ALA A 118 -2.74 -12.36 17.76
N ILE A 119 -2.31 -13.17 18.71
CA ILE A 119 -2.77 -13.12 20.10
C ILE A 119 -1.59 -13.41 21.03
N SER A 120 -1.68 -13.00 22.29
CA SER A 120 -0.68 -13.35 23.30
C SER A 120 -0.46 -14.87 23.40
N ARG A 121 0.76 -15.32 23.62
CA ARG A 121 1.04 -16.73 23.94
C ARG A 121 0.35 -17.20 25.22
N GLU A 122 0.03 -16.29 26.12
CA GLU A 122 -0.70 -16.59 27.36
C GLU A 122 -2.19 -16.81 27.14
N ALA A 123 -2.72 -16.44 25.96
CA ALA A 123 -4.11 -16.65 25.60
C ALA A 123 -4.51 -18.12 25.67
N LYS A 124 -5.61 -18.39 26.34
CA LYS A 124 -6.17 -19.73 26.51
C LYS A 124 -7.22 -20.03 25.44
N GLY A 125 -7.44 -21.32 25.23
CA GLY A 125 -8.42 -21.79 24.25
C GLY A 125 -7.80 -22.05 22.88
N ASN A 126 -8.61 -22.62 22.01
CA ASN A 126 -8.22 -22.90 20.63
C ASN A 126 -8.69 -21.74 19.74
N TRP A 127 -7.73 -21.12 19.04
CA TRP A 127 -7.97 -19.99 18.17
C TRP A 127 -7.67 -20.40 16.73
N SER A 128 -8.67 -20.35 15.91
CA SER A 128 -8.60 -20.41 14.45
C SER A 128 -9.81 -19.66 13.94
N LEU A 129 -9.64 -18.75 13.00
CA LEU A 129 -10.70 -17.90 12.47
C LEU A 129 -10.87 -18.14 10.98
N THR A 130 -12.09 -17.92 10.49
CA THR A 130 -12.35 -17.72 9.07
C THR A 130 -12.48 -16.23 8.76
N GLU A 131 -12.38 -15.85 7.49
CA GLU A 131 -12.62 -14.48 7.05
C GLU A 131 -14.06 -14.04 7.35
N GLU A 132 -15.03 -14.97 7.22
CA GLU A 132 -16.42 -14.74 7.63
C GLU A 132 -16.54 -14.39 9.12
N GLU A 133 -15.82 -15.10 9.99
CA GLU A 133 -15.82 -14.84 11.45
C GLU A 133 -15.12 -13.53 11.78
N ILE A 134 -14.05 -13.20 11.10
CA ILE A 134 -13.35 -11.91 11.21
C ILE A 134 -14.28 -10.77 10.81
N PHE A 135 -14.97 -10.91 9.67
CA PHE A 135 -15.93 -9.94 9.21
C PHE A 135 -17.08 -9.77 10.23
N LYS A 136 -17.69 -10.86 10.71
CA LYS A 136 -18.73 -10.81 11.73
C LYS A 136 -18.29 -10.15 13.03
N ALA A 137 -17.02 -10.33 13.41
CA ALA A 137 -16.48 -9.71 14.63
C ALA A 137 -16.31 -8.20 14.48
N LEU A 138 -15.84 -7.72 13.32
CA LEU A 138 -15.26 -6.39 13.18
C LEU A 138 -16.06 -5.44 12.27
N ALA A 139 -17.04 -5.93 11.50
CA ALA A 139 -17.89 -5.09 10.65
C ALA A 139 -18.85 -4.22 11.47
N ALA A 140 -19.16 -3.01 11.00
CA ALA A 140 -20.16 -2.13 11.61
C ALA A 140 -21.58 -2.70 11.50
N GLU A 141 -21.87 -3.32 10.37
CA GLU A 141 -23.14 -4.00 10.07
C GLU A 141 -22.85 -5.42 9.59
N VAL A 142 -23.69 -6.36 9.95
CA VAL A 142 -23.59 -7.75 9.48
C VAL A 142 -24.77 -8.10 8.59
N PRO A 143 -24.52 -8.78 7.46
CA PRO A 143 -25.60 -9.23 6.58
C PRO A 143 -26.21 -10.54 7.04
N THR A 144 -27.45 -10.75 6.66
CA THR A 144 -28.12 -12.05 6.69
C THR A 144 -28.61 -12.34 5.27
N ASN A 145 -28.22 -13.47 4.72
CA ASN A 145 -28.67 -13.91 3.40
C ASN A 145 -29.70 -15.03 3.55
N LYS A 146 -30.93 -14.75 3.16
CA LYS A 146 -32.02 -15.72 3.13
C LYS A 146 -32.51 -15.92 1.69
N ASN A 147 -32.11 -17.04 1.09
CA ASN A 147 -32.48 -17.38 -0.29
C ASN A 147 -32.16 -16.29 -1.33
N GLY A 148 -30.99 -15.65 -1.20
CA GLY A 148 -30.57 -14.58 -2.10
C GLY A 148 -31.05 -13.18 -1.71
N ASN A 149 -31.87 -13.06 -0.66
CA ASN A 149 -32.28 -11.75 -0.13
C ASN A 149 -31.36 -11.36 1.02
N VAL A 150 -30.48 -10.40 0.77
CA VAL A 150 -29.52 -9.88 1.75
C VAL A 150 -30.13 -8.71 2.53
N THR A 151 -30.15 -8.83 3.84
CA THR A 151 -30.56 -7.77 4.76
C THR A 151 -29.45 -7.46 5.74
N TRP A 152 -29.29 -6.19 6.09
CA TRP A 152 -28.22 -5.68 6.95
C TRP A 152 -28.78 -5.22 8.29
N GLN A 153 -28.01 -5.47 9.36
CA GLN A 153 -28.32 -4.98 10.70
C GLN A 153 -27.05 -4.52 11.41
N ALA A 154 -27.19 -3.63 12.39
CA ALA A 154 -26.08 -3.28 13.26
C ALA A 154 -25.48 -4.54 13.89
N ASN A 155 -24.16 -4.58 14.03
CA ASN A 155 -23.45 -5.76 14.51
C ASN A 155 -23.86 -6.12 15.96
N PRO A 156 -24.48 -7.28 16.20
CA PRO A 156 -24.95 -7.68 17.53
C PRO A 156 -23.90 -8.42 18.37
N TYR A 157 -22.78 -8.85 17.74
CA TYR A 157 -21.81 -9.73 18.40
C TYR A 157 -20.94 -8.97 19.40
N GLN A 158 -20.83 -9.50 20.62
CA GLN A 158 -19.99 -8.95 21.68
C GLN A 158 -18.90 -9.92 22.13
N THR A 159 -19.09 -11.24 21.93
CA THR A 159 -18.13 -12.28 22.28
C THR A 159 -17.85 -13.19 21.09
N TRP A 160 -16.64 -13.76 21.03
CA TRP A 160 -16.25 -14.69 19.97
C TRP A 160 -17.15 -15.93 19.91
N SER A 161 -17.57 -16.44 21.07
CA SER A 161 -18.48 -17.61 21.14
C SER A 161 -19.89 -17.34 20.59
N GLN A 162 -20.32 -16.07 20.49
CA GLN A 162 -21.60 -15.73 19.82
C GLN A 162 -21.50 -15.87 18.30
N ILE A 163 -20.30 -15.71 17.72
CA ILE A 163 -20.04 -15.90 16.30
C ILE A 163 -19.89 -17.39 16.01
N ASN A 164 -19.03 -18.07 16.76
CA ASN A 164 -18.79 -19.50 16.67
C ASN A 164 -18.64 -20.11 18.08
N PRO A 165 -19.52 -21.03 18.49
CA PRO A 165 -19.47 -21.64 19.82
C PRO A 165 -18.17 -22.43 20.12
N SER A 166 -17.35 -22.76 19.10
CA SER A 166 -16.05 -23.41 19.29
C SER A 166 -14.95 -22.45 19.71
N LEU A 167 -15.15 -21.14 19.51
CA LEU A 167 -14.24 -20.09 19.93
C LEU A 167 -14.40 -19.78 21.43
N PRO A 168 -13.36 -19.23 22.06
CA PRO A 168 -13.42 -18.84 23.47
C PRO A 168 -14.57 -17.86 23.78
N ASN A 169 -15.20 -18.03 24.93
CA ASN A 169 -16.23 -17.12 25.41
C ASN A 169 -15.61 -15.89 26.10
N VAL A 170 -14.95 -15.07 25.30
CA VAL A 170 -14.33 -13.80 25.73
C VAL A 170 -14.85 -12.66 24.83
N GLU A 171 -14.76 -11.44 25.32
CA GLU A 171 -15.16 -10.24 24.56
C GLU A 171 -14.35 -10.11 23.27
N ILE A 172 -14.98 -9.58 22.23
CA ILE A 172 -14.30 -9.25 20.99
C ILE A 172 -13.55 -7.95 21.23
N ILE A 173 -12.22 -8.04 21.28
CA ILE A 173 -11.31 -6.89 21.32
C ILE A 173 -10.23 -7.14 20.27
N ALA A 174 -10.16 -6.25 19.28
CA ALA A 174 -9.16 -6.28 18.23
C ALA A 174 -8.41 -4.95 18.14
N TYR A 175 -7.11 -4.99 18.34
CA TYR A 175 -6.24 -3.84 18.10
C TYR A 175 -5.72 -3.87 16.66
N GLY A 176 -5.89 -2.79 15.94
CA GLY A 176 -5.45 -2.71 14.56
C GLY A 176 -5.04 -1.30 14.13
N PRO A 177 -4.54 -1.18 12.89
CA PRO A 177 -4.07 0.09 12.36
C PRO A 177 -5.24 1.07 12.10
N PRO A 178 -4.96 2.40 12.13
CA PRO A 178 -5.94 3.43 11.83
C PRO A 178 -6.28 3.47 10.33
N PRO A 179 -7.34 4.21 9.93
CA PRO A 179 -7.75 4.33 8.52
C PRO A 179 -6.69 4.92 7.58
N THR A 180 -5.67 5.60 8.12
CA THR A 180 -4.56 6.17 7.35
C THR A 180 -3.49 5.15 6.97
N SER A 181 -3.53 3.97 7.58
CA SER A 181 -2.55 2.91 7.38
C SER A 181 -2.84 2.04 6.15
N GLY A 182 -1.80 1.77 5.36
CA GLY A 182 -1.87 0.80 4.26
C GLY A 182 -2.16 -0.63 4.73
N THR A 183 -1.78 -0.99 5.95
CA THR A 183 -2.13 -2.27 6.59
C THR A 183 -3.63 -2.36 6.84
N ARG A 184 -4.28 -1.24 7.22
CA ARG A 184 -5.74 -1.18 7.35
C ARG A 184 -6.44 -1.39 6.02
N ASP A 185 -5.98 -0.73 4.95
CA ASP A 185 -6.53 -0.91 3.61
C ASP A 185 -6.41 -2.38 3.16
N ALA A 186 -5.23 -2.99 3.40
CA ALA A 186 -4.99 -4.40 3.12
C ALA A 186 -5.95 -5.32 3.88
N PHE A 187 -6.14 -5.08 5.16
CA PHE A 187 -7.04 -5.88 6.00
C PHE A 187 -8.48 -5.80 5.51
N VAL A 188 -8.94 -4.61 5.17
CA VAL A 188 -10.29 -4.42 4.62
C VAL A 188 -10.44 -5.15 3.28
N GLU A 189 -9.47 -5.01 2.37
CA GLU A 189 -9.51 -5.61 1.05
C GLU A 189 -9.45 -7.15 1.10
N LEU A 190 -8.55 -7.72 1.92
CA LEU A 190 -8.26 -9.15 1.91
C LEU A 190 -9.12 -9.96 2.88
N ALA A 191 -9.45 -9.42 4.04
CA ALA A 191 -10.21 -10.17 5.04
C ALA A 191 -11.67 -9.73 5.14
N MET A 192 -11.93 -8.41 5.19
CA MET A 192 -13.30 -7.93 5.39
C MET A 192 -14.17 -8.11 4.14
N HIS A 193 -13.63 -7.83 2.94
CA HIS A 193 -14.38 -8.00 1.70
C HIS A 193 -14.65 -9.48 1.41
N ASP A 194 -13.67 -10.35 1.61
CA ASP A 194 -13.83 -11.77 1.30
C ASP A 194 -14.77 -12.44 2.32
N GLY A 195 -14.61 -12.18 3.62
CA GLY A 195 -15.56 -12.65 4.63
C GLY A 195 -16.99 -12.11 4.45
N CYS A 196 -17.13 -10.89 3.92
CA CYS A 196 -18.43 -10.33 3.55
C CYS A 196 -19.07 -11.09 2.37
N LYS A 197 -18.29 -11.38 1.33
CA LYS A 197 -18.75 -12.12 0.14
C LYS A 197 -19.17 -13.54 0.46
N GLU A 198 -18.51 -14.21 1.41
CA GLU A 198 -18.91 -15.53 1.88
C GLU A 198 -20.35 -15.55 2.39
N ILE A 199 -20.80 -14.48 3.05
CA ILE A 199 -22.17 -14.38 3.57
C ILE A 199 -23.15 -13.89 2.50
N THR A 200 -22.78 -12.84 1.76
CA THR A 200 -23.68 -12.15 0.82
C THR A 200 -23.79 -12.85 -0.53
N GLY A 201 -22.74 -13.55 -0.96
CA GLY A 201 -22.51 -13.93 -2.34
C GLY A 201 -22.27 -12.69 -3.22
N ASP A 202 -21.76 -12.89 -4.45
CA ASP A 202 -21.43 -11.80 -5.38
C ASP A 202 -22.63 -10.88 -5.67
N ALA A 203 -23.83 -11.44 -5.79
CA ALA A 203 -25.04 -10.68 -6.11
C ALA A 203 -25.51 -9.75 -4.97
N GLY A 204 -25.15 -10.06 -3.73
CA GLY A 204 -25.52 -9.28 -2.54
C GLY A 204 -24.39 -8.44 -1.96
N TYR A 205 -23.23 -8.48 -2.58
CA TYR A 205 -22.04 -7.75 -2.13
C TYR A 205 -22.21 -6.25 -2.28
N ASP A 206 -21.92 -5.52 -1.19
CA ASP A 206 -21.94 -4.06 -1.11
C ASP A 206 -20.60 -3.61 -0.51
N GLU A 207 -19.71 -3.12 -1.37
CA GLU A 207 -18.34 -2.74 -1.00
C GLU A 207 -18.29 -1.72 0.12
N ASP A 208 -19.15 -0.70 0.07
CA ASP A 208 -19.19 0.35 1.09
C ASP A 208 -19.57 -0.19 2.47
N LYS A 209 -20.51 -1.14 2.53
CA LYS A 209 -20.91 -1.78 3.78
C LYS A 209 -19.88 -2.78 4.26
N CYS A 210 -19.30 -3.56 3.36
CA CYS A 210 -18.27 -4.54 3.67
C CYS A 210 -16.97 -3.89 4.16
N SER A 211 -16.69 -2.65 3.76
CA SER A 211 -15.49 -1.90 4.19
C SER A 211 -15.63 -1.26 5.57
N ARG A 212 -16.85 -1.05 6.07
CA ARG A 212 -17.07 -0.31 7.32
C ARG A 212 -16.81 -1.16 8.55
N MET A 213 -15.77 -0.80 9.28
CA MET A 213 -15.49 -1.41 10.58
C MET A 213 -16.27 -0.74 11.70
N ARG A 214 -16.56 -1.53 12.75
CA ARG A 214 -17.33 -1.06 13.91
C ARG A 214 -16.53 -0.07 14.76
N GLN A 215 -17.25 0.86 15.38
CA GLN A 215 -16.70 1.92 16.23
C GLN A 215 -17.31 1.91 17.64
N ASP A 216 -18.00 0.84 17.99
CA ASP A 216 -18.74 0.68 19.27
C ASP A 216 -17.93 -0.06 20.35
N GLY A 217 -16.60 -0.22 20.14
CA GLY A 217 -15.63 -0.71 21.12
C GLY A 217 -14.79 -1.92 20.72
N PRO A 218 -15.34 -2.98 20.09
CA PRO A 218 -14.56 -4.19 19.77
C PRO A 218 -13.37 -3.98 18.83
N PHE A 219 -13.41 -3.02 17.92
CA PHE A 219 -12.23 -2.63 17.16
C PHE A 219 -11.63 -1.35 17.73
N VAL A 220 -10.34 -1.40 18.08
CA VAL A 220 -9.60 -0.30 18.69
C VAL A 220 -8.43 0.09 17.81
N GLU A 221 -8.45 1.31 17.31
CA GLU A 221 -7.32 1.85 16.54
C GLU A 221 -6.12 2.09 17.47
N ALA A 222 -5.00 1.42 17.18
CA ALA A 222 -3.81 1.42 18.03
C ALA A 222 -2.69 2.37 17.56
N GLY A 223 -2.94 3.13 16.49
CA GLY A 223 -1.95 4.02 15.86
C GLY A 223 -1.16 3.36 14.72
N GLU A 224 -0.28 4.14 14.10
CA GLU A 224 0.52 3.70 12.93
C GLU A 224 1.70 2.78 13.33
N ASN A 225 2.06 2.72 14.60
CA ASN A 225 3.19 1.94 15.07
C ASN A 225 2.72 0.59 15.59
N ASP A 226 2.95 -0.46 14.85
CA ASP A 226 2.53 -1.84 15.18
C ASP A 226 3.12 -2.36 16.50
N ASN A 227 4.25 -1.81 16.96
CA ASN A 227 4.78 -2.13 18.29
C ASN A 227 3.81 -1.77 19.44
N LEU A 228 2.94 -0.77 19.24
CA LEU A 228 1.90 -0.45 20.23
C LEU A 228 0.84 -1.56 20.31
N ILE A 229 0.56 -2.23 19.19
CA ILE A 229 -0.35 -3.39 19.16
C ILE A 229 0.29 -4.54 19.94
N VAL A 230 1.57 -4.83 19.69
CA VAL A 230 2.31 -5.87 20.42
C VAL A 230 2.24 -5.66 21.94
N GLN A 231 2.53 -4.43 22.40
CA GLN A 231 2.45 -4.08 23.82
C GLN A 231 1.04 -4.25 24.41
N ARG A 232 0.00 -3.95 23.65
CA ARG A 232 -1.39 -4.13 24.10
C ARG A 232 -1.75 -5.61 24.23
N LEU A 233 -1.28 -6.46 23.32
CA LEU A 233 -1.49 -7.92 23.40
C LEU A 233 -0.75 -8.57 24.56
N GLU A 234 0.39 -8.02 24.99
CA GLU A 234 1.07 -8.46 26.22
C GLU A 234 0.26 -8.10 27.47
N ALA A 235 -0.42 -6.94 27.46
CA ALA A 235 -1.23 -6.45 28.58
C ALA A 235 -2.62 -7.09 28.63
N ASP A 236 -3.19 -7.48 27.50
CA ASP A 236 -4.51 -8.10 27.36
C ASP A 236 -4.44 -9.41 26.58
N PRO A 237 -4.24 -10.55 27.24
CA PRO A 237 -4.11 -11.85 26.57
C PRO A 237 -5.35 -12.34 25.82
N ASN A 238 -6.51 -11.71 26.00
CA ASN A 238 -7.75 -12.08 25.32
C ASN A 238 -8.01 -11.26 24.05
N ALA A 239 -7.27 -10.16 23.85
CA ALA A 239 -7.38 -9.35 22.66
C ALA A 239 -6.58 -9.94 21.50
N ILE A 240 -7.04 -9.68 20.27
CA ILE A 240 -6.30 -9.97 19.05
C ILE A 240 -5.64 -8.71 18.49
N GLY A 241 -4.55 -8.89 17.73
CA GLY A 241 -3.86 -7.81 17.02
C GLY A 241 -3.83 -8.08 15.52
N ILE A 242 -3.93 -7.01 14.73
CA ILE A 242 -3.90 -7.04 13.28
C ILE A 242 -2.75 -6.14 12.83
N PHE A 243 -1.72 -6.73 12.21
CA PHE A 243 -0.50 -6.04 11.78
C PHE A 243 0.30 -6.89 10.78
N GLY A 244 1.34 -6.31 10.18
CA GLY A 244 2.20 -7.00 9.22
C GLY A 244 2.92 -8.22 9.82
N TYR A 245 3.08 -9.26 9.01
CA TYR A 245 3.69 -10.54 9.45
C TYR A 245 5.09 -10.38 10.07
N SER A 246 5.87 -9.39 9.64
CA SER A 246 7.20 -9.16 10.23
C SER A 246 7.16 -8.87 11.71
N PHE A 247 6.19 -8.07 12.17
CA PHE A 247 6.02 -7.77 13.59
C PHE A 247 5.62 -9.01 14.40
N LEU A 248 4.82 -9.91 13.81
CA LEU A 248 4.58 -11.21 14.42
C LEU A 248 5.87 -12.01 14.51
N PHE A 249 6.62 -12.10 13.42
CA PHE A 249 7.86 -12.86 13.34
C PHE A 249 8.90 -12.40 14.36
N GLU A 250 9.06 -11.09 14.54
CA GLU A 250 9.98 -10.49 15.51
C GLU A 250 9.54 -10.69 16.97
N ASN A 251 8.25 -10.96 17.21
CA ASN A 251 7.67 -11.09 18.55
C ASN A 251 7.07 -12.48 18.82
N MET A 252 7.54 -13.52 18.14
CA MET A 252 7.07 -14.89 18.33
C MET A 252 7.36 -15.48 19.73
N ASP A 253 8.24 -14.87 20.48
CA ASP A 253 8.49 -15.18 21.89
C ASP A 253 7.30 -14.78 22.79
N LYS A 254 6.54 -13.75 22.44
CA LYS A 254 5.43 -13.17 23.19
C LYS A 254 4.06 -13.46 22.57
N LEU A 255 4.00 -13.52 21.26
CA LEU A 255 2.79 -13.67 20.45
C LEU A 255 2.76 -15.01 19.72
N LYS A 256 1.56 -15.41 19.34
CA LYS A 256 1.31 -16.53 18.41
C LYS A 256 0.32 -16.11 17.34
N ALA A 257 0.47 -16.66 16.14
CA ALA A 257 -0.50 -16.50 15.08
C ALA A 257 -1.85 -17.11 15.47
N ILE A 258 -2.92 -16.50 14.95
CA ILE A 258 -4.22 -17.13 14.82
C ILE A 258 -4.31 -17.59 13.36
N PRO A 259 -4.45 -18.91 13.09
CA PRO A 259 -4.67 -19.39 11.74
C PRO A 259 -5.94 -18.79 11.14
N VAL A 260 -5.87 -18.42 9.85
CA VAL A 260 -7.04 -18.01 9.08
C VAL A 260 -7.34 -19.09 8.06
N ASN A 261 -8.60 -19.52 7.97
CA ASN A 261 -9.03 -20.67 7.16
C ASN A 261 -8.18 -21.94 7.40
N GLY A 262 -7.65 -22.09 8.62
CA GLY A 262 -6.80 -23.22 9.02
C GLY A 262 -5.33 -23.09 8.63
N VAL A 263 -4.91 -22.01 8.00
CA VAL A 263 -3.52 -21.76 7.58
C VAL A 263 -2.86 -20.71 8.48
N GLU A 264 -1.66 -21.00 8.99
CA GLU A 264 -0.86 -20.03 9.74
C GLU A 264 -0.03 -19.14 8.81
N PRO A 265 0.07 -17.83 9.09
CA PRO A 265 0.96 -16.95 8.36
C PRO A 265 2.43 -17.33 8.64
N ASN A 266 3.16 -17.58 7.59
CA ASN A 266 4.61 -17.70 7.58
C ASN A 266 5.14 -17.31 6.20
N ALA A 267 6.46 -17.16 6.07
CA ALA A 267 7.07 -16.69 4.81
C ALA A 267 6.72 -17.60 3.60
N GLU A 268 6.55 -18.90 3.81
CA GLU A 268 6.22 -19.86 2.75
C GLU A 268 4.74 -19.76 2.36
N THR A 269 3.82 -19.79 3.33
CA THR A 269 2.36 -19.71 3.09
C THR A 269 1.95 -18.35 2.53
N ILE A 270 2.63 -17.28 2.94
CA ILE A 270 2.44 -15.93 2.37
C ILE A 270 2.95 -15.88 0.93
N ALA A 271 4.15 -16.39 0.66
CA ALA A 271 4.75 -16.36 -0.68
C ALA A 271 4.04 -17.28 -1.69
N SER A 272 3.44 -18.39 -1.22
CA SER A 272 2.65 -19.32 -2.05
C SER A 272 1.18 -18.93 -2.18
N PHE A 273 0.70 -17.93 -1.42
CA PHE A 273 -0.72 -17.57 -1.28
C PHE A 273 -1.60 -18.71 -0.76
N GLU A 274 -1.02 -19.65 -0.01
CA GLU A 274 -1.78 -20.60 0.79
C GLU A 274 -2.47 -19.90 1.97
N TYR A 275 -1.82 -18.85 2.51
CA TYR A 275 -2.42 -17.95 3.49
C TYR A 275 -3.19 -16.83 2.77
N ASP A 276 -4.51 -16.80 2.94
CA ASP A 276 -5.42 -15.95 2.15
C ASP A 276 -5.19 -14.45 2.36
N ILE A 277 -4.81 -14.01 3.58
CA ILE A 277 -4.56 -12.60 3.86
C ILE A 277 -3.13 -12.23 3.46
N ALA A 278 -2.81 -12.44 2.19
CA ALA A 278 -1.53 -12.09 1.58
C ALA A 278 -1.71 -11.61 0.13
N ARG A 279 -0.83 -10.73 -0.31
CA ARG A 279 -0.86 -10.19 -1.67
C ARG A 279 0.52 -9.85 -2.21
N PRO A 280 0.73 -9.94 -3.53
CA PRO A 280 1.95 -9.43 -4.14
C PRO A 280 1.92 -7.91 -4.17
N ILE A 281 3.07 -7.28 -3.98
CA ILE A 281 3.21 -5.84 -4.11
C ILE A 281 4.23 -5.48 -5.18
N PHE A 282 3.92 -4.43 -5.91
CA PHE A 282 4.63 -4.05 -7.13
C PHE A 282 5.07 -2.59 -7.08
N ILE A 283 6.07 -2.28 -7.91
CA ILE A 283 6.35 -0.94 -8.36
C ILE A 283 6.50 -0.92 -9.88
N TYR A 284 6.01 0.13 -10.51
CA TYR A 284 6.09 0.37 -11.95
C TYR A 284 6.95 1.59 -12.21
N PHE A 285 7.88 1.49 -13.17
CA PHE A 285 8.82 2.53 -13.54
C PHE A 285 8.63 2.95 -15.00
N LYS A 286 8.68 4.26 -15.30
CA LYS A 286 8.73 4.75 -16.68
C LYS A 286 10.15 4.70 -17.19
N ASN A 287 10.45 3.83 -18.15
CA ASN A 287 11.80 3.75 -18.74
C ASN A 287 12.20 5.04 -19.46
N ALA A 288 11.24 5.73 -20.10
CA ALA A 288 11.48 7.01 -20.77
C ALA A 288 12.02 8.11 -19.83
N HIS A 289 11.84 7.97 -18.51
CA HIS A 289 12.34 8.93 -17.52
C HIS A 289 13.77 8.65 -17.05
N ARG A 290 14.32 7.46 -17.29
CA ARG A 290 15.65 7.06 -16.80
C ARG A 290 16.80 7.94 -17.29
N GLY A 291 16.69 8.48 -18.50
CA GLY A 291 17.67 9.39 -19.07
C GLY A 291 17.32 10.87 -19.01
N VAL A 292 16.14 11.20 -18.48
CA VAL A 292 15.59 12.57 -18.45
C VAL A 292 15.56 13.14 -17.04
N ILE A 293 15.05 12.35 -16.08
CA ILE A 293 14.98 12.78 -14.68
C ILE A 293 16.28 12.50 -13.96
N PRO A 294 16.95 13.51 -13.41
CA PRO A 294 18.22 13.34 -12.71
C PRO A 294 18.12 12.31 -11.56
N GLY A 295 19.05 11.35 -11.54
CA GLY A 295 19.11 10.32 -10.51
C GLY A 295 18.04 9.23 -10.58
N PHE A 296 17.06 9.30 -11.50
CA PHE A 296 15.97 8.32 -11.53
C PHE A 296 16.46 6.90 -11.85
N ASN A 297 17.42 6.74 -12.77
CA ASN A 297 17.95 5.41 -13.06
C ASN A 297 18.67 4.81 -11.84
N ASP A 298 19.41 5.60 -11.10
CA ASP A 298 20.12 5.15 -9.89
C ASP A 298 19.12 4.83 -8.76
N PHE A 299 18.03 5.61 -8.67
CA PHE A 299 16.92 5.31 -7.75
C PHE A 299 16.23 3.98 -8.08
N VAL A 300 16.02 3.67 -9.36
CA VAL A 300 15.46 2.38 -9.79
C VAL A 300 16.37 1.21 -9.40
N ILE A 301 17.70 1.37 -9.56
CA ILE A 301 18.68 0.36 -9.15
C ILE A 301 18.69 0.19 -7.63
N GLU A 302 18.69 1.30 -6.88
CA GLU A 302 18.60 1.27 -5.42
C GLU A 302 17.33 0.56 -4.95
N TYR A 303 16.21 0.82 -5.61
CA TYR A 303 14.91 0.26 -5.23
C TYR A 303 14.92 -1.28 -5.23
N VAL A 304 15.59 -1.89 -6.20
CA VAL A 304 15.65 -3.36 -6.35
C VAL A 304 16.96 -3.97 -5.85
N SER A 305 17.80 -3.20 -5.17
CA SER A 305 19.08 -3.69 -4.63
C SER A 305 18.89 -4.76 -3.54
N ASP A 306 19.92 -5.54 -3.27
CA ASP A 306 19.92 -6.49 -2.15
C ASP A 306 19.75 -5.78 -0.81
N ASP A 307 20.38 -4.60 -0.63
CA ASP A 307 20.20 -3.76 0.56
C ASP A 307 18.74 -3.38 0.78
N SER A 308 17.94 -3.28 -0.29
CA SER A 308 16.52 -2.96 -0.25
C SER A 308 15.63 -4.19 -0.06
N LEU A 309 15.74 -5.19 -0.92
CA LEU A 309 14.74 -6.24 -1.09
C LEU A 309 15.17 -7.64 -0.63
N ALA A 310 16.46 -7.88 -0.36
CA ALA A 310 16.90 -9.19 0.12
C ALA A 310 16.57 -9.39 1.61
N ARG A 311 16.73 -10.61 2.08
CA ARG A 311 16.61 -10.94 3.50
C ARG A 311 17.61 -10.12 4.32
N GLY A 312 17.13 -9.41 5.35
CA GLY A 312 17.92 -8.49 6.16
C GLY A 312 18.14 -7.12 5.50
N GLY A 313 17.57 -6.89 4.31
CA GLY A 313 17.52 -5.57 3.72
C GLY A 313 16.52 -4.64 4.45
N TYR A 314 16.70 -3.33 4.31
CA TYR A 314 15.93 -2.36 5.09
C TYR A 314 14.41 -2.40 4.84
N ASN A 315 13.94 -2.92 3.70
CA ASN A 315 12.52 -3.14 3.47
C ASN A 315 12.02 -4.43 4.12
N ASN A 316 12.84 -5.48 4.20
CA ASN A 316 12.52 -6.67 4.98
C ASN A 316 12.43 -6.36 6.48
N GLU A 317 13.32 -5.52 7.01
CA GLU A 317 13.26 -5.04 8.39
C GLU A 317 12.01 -4.20 8.69
N ARG A 318 11.37 -3.62 7.64
CA ARG A 318 10.09 -2.89 7.71
C ARG A 318 8.86 -3.76 7.42
N GLY A 319 9.01 -5.06 7.28
CA GLY A 319 7.89 -5.97 7.16
C GLY A 319 7.62 -6.55 5.79
N LEU A 320 8.44 -6.22 4.80
CA LEU A 320 8.32 -6.82 3.49
C LEU A 320 8.67 -8.32 3.58
N THR A 321 7.72 -9.19 3.21
CA THR A 321 8.03 -10.59 2.97
C THR A 321 8.79 -10.71 1.67
N VAL A 322 10.05 -11.15 1.78
CA VAL A 322 11.00 -11.16 0.65
C VAL A 322 10.65 -12.22 -0.39
N LEU A 323 11.04 -11.94 -1.63
CA LEU A 323 10.97 -12.93 -2.71
C LEU A 323 11.98 -14.07 -2.47
N PRO A 324 11.70 -15.28 -2.99
CA PRO A 324 12.73 -16.31 -3.14
C PRO A 324 13.93 -15.76 -3.90
N GLU A 325 15.15 -16.12 -3.51
CA GLU A 325 16.39 -15.56 -4.04
C GLU A 325 16.48 -15.59 -5.58
N ALA A 326 16.10 -16.70 -6.20
CA ALA A 326 16.08 -16.85 -7.66
C ALA A 326 15.09 -15.85 -8.32
N ARG A 327 13.94 -15.59 -7.68
CA ARG A 327 12.94 -14.66 -8.18
C ARG A 327 13.40 -13.21 -8.01
N LEU A 328 14.01 -12.89 -6.87
CA LEU A 328 14.58 -11.56 -6.63
C LEU A 328 15.62 -11.23 -7.70
N LYS A 329 16.55 -12.17 -7.98
CA LYS A 329 17.57 -11.99 -9.02
C LYS A 329 16.98 -11.76 -10.41
N GLU A 330 15.93 -12.52 -10.77
CA GLU A 330 15.22 -12.30 -12.04
C GLU A 330 14.58 -10.90 -12.11
N VAL A 331 13.97 -10.45 -11.02
CA VAL A 331 13.37 -9.10 -10.93
C VAL A 331 14.44 -8.03 -11.08
N GLN A 332 15.58 -8.17 -10.39
CA GLN A 332 16.71 -7.25 -10.48
C GLN A 332 17.24 -7.14 -11.91
N GLU A 333 17.49 -8.27 -12.56
CA GLU A 333 17.96 -8.32 -13.96
C GLU A 333 16.95 -7.65 -14.92
N ASN A 334 15.68 -7.96 -14.79
CA ASN A 334 14.61 -7.37 -15.60
C ASN A 334 14.49 -5.85 -15.40
N VAL A 335 14.55 -5.40 -14.16
CA VAL A 335 14.42 -3.97 -13.82
C VAL A 335 15.64 -3.18 -14.27
N VAL A 336 16.85 -3.68 -14.02
CA VAL A 336 18.09 -3.02 -14.45
C VAL A 336 18.15 -2.92 -15.98
N ALA A 337 17.74 -3.97 -16.68
CA ALA A 337 17.65 -3.98 -18.14
C ALA A 337 16.52 -3.10 -18.72
N GLY A 338 15.64 -2.57 -17.89
CA GLY A 338 14.46 -1.83 -18.35
C GLY A 338 13.48 -2.70 -19.14
N LYS A 339 13.32 -3.98 -18.76
CA LYS A 339 12.45 -4.91 -19.47
C LYS A 339 11.04 -4.38 -19.53
N LYS A 340 10.54 -4.24 -20.75
CA LYS A 340 9.20 -3.69 -20.98
C LYS A 340 8.12 -4.66 -20.49
N PHE A 341 7.24 -4.11 -19.66
CA PHE A 341 5.99 -4.76 -19.27
C PHE A 341 5.01 -4.82 -20.44
N SER A 342 4.31 -5.94 -20.57
CA SER A 342 3.25 -6.14 -21.56
C SER A 342 2.14 -6.97 -20.94
N MET A 343 0.90 -6.60 -21.19
CA MET A 343 -0.30 -7.40 -20.92
C MET A 343 -0.73 -8.19 -22.14
#